data_5f18ee70a6d3ea25ce770f624df9dcb6
#
_entry.id   5f18ee70a6d3ea25ce770f624df9dcb6
#
_cell.length_a   1.000
_cell.length_b   1.000
_cell.length_c   1.000
_cell.angle_alpha   90.00
_cell.angle_beta   90.00
_cell.angle_gamma   90.00
#
_symmetry.space_group_name_H-M   'P 1'
#
loop_
_entity.id
_entity.type
_entity.pdbx_description
1 polymer ?
#
loop_
_entity_poly.entity_id
_entity_poly.type
_entity_poly.pdbx_seq_one_letter_code
_entity_poly.pdbx_strand_id
1 'polypeptide(L)'
;MRSTSLLAGEWWRDALASYGVTGEIHRGGADNDPLASVACFAGRGPGEVFVEGRKAVGVTQWRVREGAFLSTVLPASPTAHLGQWLRTPVDDLEQVLSHAVVGEWDVDPEDLLEELALRSAPVRRRQLFLIA
;
A
#
# COMPACT_ATOMS: atom_id res chain seq x y z
N MET A 1 0.90 17.32 13.70
CA MET A 1 1.08 17.32 12.24
C MET A 1 0.77 15.92 11.74
N ARG A 2 -0.28 15.72 10.92
CA ARG A 2 -0.57 14.37 10.37
C ARG A 2 0.61 13.94 9.51
N SER A 3 1.04 12.69 9.64
CA SER A 3 2.02 12.10 8.75
C SER A 3 1.43 12.07 7.33
N THR A 4 2.21 12.43 6.33
CA THR A 4 1.77 12.45 4.93
C THR A 4 1.39 11.03 4.45
N SER A 5 2.05 10.00 5.00
CA SER A 5 1.69 8.60 4.74
C SER A 5 0.30 8.22 5.26
N LEU A 6 -0.10 8.72 6.44
CA LEU A 6 -1.46 8.48 6.95
C LEU A 6 -2.53 9.13 6.06
N LEU A 7 -2.23 10.30 5.50
CA LEU A 7 -3.13 10.96 4.56
C LEU A 7 -3.32 10.13 3.28
N ALA A 8 -2.23 9.57 2.73
CA ALA A 8 -2.32 8.68 1.59
C ALA A 8 -3.17 7.43 1.91
N GLY A 9 -2.97 6.85 3.09
CA GLY A 9 -3.79 5.73 3.54
C GLY A 9 -5.28 6.08 3.67
N GLU A 10 -5.60 7.29 4.13
CA GLU A 10 -6.99 7.76 4.20
C GLU A 10 -7.62 7.86 2.80
N TRP A 11 -6.89 8.40 1.82
CA TRP A 11 -7.38 8.47 0.43
C TRP A 11 -7.63 7.08 -0.16
N TRP A 12 -6.71 6.16 0.02
CA TRP A 12 -6.86 4.80 -0.46
C TRP A 12 -8.00 4.04 0.21
N ARG A 13 -8.11 4.13 1.55
CA ARG A 13 -9.21 3.52 2.29
C ARG A 13 -10.57 4.03 1.78
N ASP A 14 -10.68 5.34 1.59
CA ASP A 14 -11.92 5.97 1.18
C ASP A 14 -12.25 5.69 -0.29
N ALA A 15 -11.23 5.58 -1.17
CA ALA A 15 -11.41 5.13 -2.54
C ALA A 15 -11.88 3.67 -2.61
N LEU A 16 -11.25 2.76 -1.87
CA LEU A 16 -11.66 1.36 -1.80
C LEU A 16 -13.07 1.21 -1.23
N ALA A 17 -13.45 2.03 -0.25
CA ALA A 17 -14.79 2.02 0.34
C ALA A 17 -15.89 2.39 -0.67
N SER A 18 -15.61 3.21 -1.68
CA SER A 18 -16.56 3.53 -2.77
C SER A 18 -16.94 2.29 -3.59
N TYR A 19 -16.10 1.28 -3.58
CA TYR A 19 -16.30 -0.01 -4.27
C TYR A 19 -16.69 -1.15 -3.30
N GLY A 20 -17.11 -0.80 -2.08
CA GLY A 20 -17.55 -1.79 -1.08
C GLY A 20 -16.43 -2.53 -0.36
N VAL A 21 -15.16 -2.14 -0.55
CA VAL A 21 -14.00 -2.76 0.10
C VAL A 21 -13.69 -2.04 1.40
N THR A 22 -13.80 -2.74 2.53
CA THR A 22 -13.50 -2.17 3.86
C THR A 22 -12.03 -2.36 4.20
N GLY A 23 -11.29 -1.26 4.27
CA GLY A 23 -9.88 -1.23 4.63
C GLY A 23 -9.61 -0.58 5.98
N GLU A 24 -8.57 -1.06 6.67
CA GLU A 24 -8.04 -0.50 7.92
C GLU A 24 -6.67 0.13 7.67
N ILE A 25 -6.43 1.32 8.25
CA ILE A 25 -5.16 2.03 8.11
C ILE A 25 -4.25 1.66 9.28
N HIS A 26 -3.03 1.20 8.97
CA HIS A 26 -2.00 1.04 9.98
C HIS A 26 -1.51 2.43 10.47
N ARG A 27 -1.73 2.70 11.77
CA ARG A 27 -1.38 4.00 12.40
C ARG A 27 -0.13 3.92 13.28
N GLY A 28 0.39 2.70 13.48
CA GLY A 28 1.61 2.43 14.23
C GLY A 28 2.88 2.86 13.50
N GLY A 29 4.02 2.65 14.14
CA GLY A 29 5.33 2.76 13.51
C GLY A 29 5.58 1.65 12.48
N ALA A 30 6.73 1.71 11.81
CA ALA A 30 7.17 0.60 10.97
C ALA A 30 7.41 -0.65 11.84
N ASP A 31 6.92 -1.78 11.38
CA ASP A 31 7.17 -3.06 12.01
C ASP A 31 8.59 -3.51 11.66
N ASN A 32 9.32 -3.97 12.67
CA ASN A 32 10.68 -4.50 12.52
C ASN A 32 10.67 -6.03 12.30
N ASP A 33 9.61 -6.58 11.71
CA ASP A 33 9.56 -7.99 11.34
C ASP A 33 10.75 -8.32 10.42
N PRO A 34 11.56 -9.34 10.74
CA PRO A 34 12.65 -9.79 9.87
C PRO A 34 12.19 -10.09 8.43
N LEU A 35 10.96 -10.55 8.25
CA LEU A 35 10.36 -10.82 6.95
C LEU A 35 10.15 -9.56 6.11
N ALA A 36 10.01 -8.39 6.75
CA ALA A 36 9.91 -7.10 6.07
C ALA A 36 11.17 -6.76 5.27
N SER A 37 12.33 -7.30 5.67
CA SER A 37 13.60 -7.13 4.94
C SER A 37 13.67 -7.97 3.67
N VAL A 38 12.84 -9.02 3.56
CA VAL A 38 12.81 -9.95 2.43
C VAL A 38 11.87 -9.45 1.35
N ALA A 39 10.70 -8.96 1.74
CA ALA A 39 9.71 -8.44 0.81
C ALA A 39 8.99 -7.21 1.39
N CYS A 40 8.92 -6.14 0.60
CA CYS A 40 8.30 -4.87 1.01
C CYS A 40 6.85 -5.02 1.48
N PHE A 41 6.13 -6.04 1.01
CA PHE A 41 4.75 -6.30 1.39
C PHE A 41 4.61 -7.11 2.69
N ALA A 42 5.67 -7.71 3.20
CA ALA A 42 5.60 -8.52 4.43
C ALA A 42 5.57 -7.66 5.71
N GLY A 43 6.21 -6.50 5.72
CA GLY A 43 6.22 -5.59 6.86
C GLY A 43 4.98 -4.70 6.95
N ARG A 44 4.86 -3.96 8.06
CA ARG A 44 3.83 -2.94 8.26
C ARG A 44 4.45 -1.57 8.41
N GLY A 45 3.88 -0.58 7.72
CA GLY A 45 4.32 0.80 7.79
C GLY A 45 3.16 1.78 7.99
N PRO A 46 3.42 2.98 8.53
CA PRO A 46 2.37 3.95 8.78
C PRO A 46 1.70 4.41 7.48
N GLY A 47 0.37 4.39 7.45
CA GLY A 47 -0.43 4.78 6.30
C GLY A 47 -0.80 3.63 5.35
N GLU A 48 -0.22 2.45 5.52
CA GLU A 48 -0.60 1.29 4.73
C GLU A 48 -2.03 0.84 5.04
N VAL A 49 -2.73 0.33 4.03
CA VAL A 49 -4.11 -0.13 4.15
C VAL A 49 -4.14 -1.65 4.15
N PHE A 50 -4.89 -2.19 5.11
CA PHE A 50 -5.10 -3.63 5.28
C PHE A 50 -6.56 -3.96 5.07
N VAL A 51 -6.82 -5.09 4.42
CA VAL A 51 -8.15 -5.66 4.24
C VAL A 51 -8.11 -7.08 4.76
N GLU A 52 -9.02 -7.43 5.68
CA GLU A 52 -9.05 -8.74 6.33
C GLU A 52 -7.69 -9.14 6.95
N GLY A 53 -7.00 -8.16 7.55
CA GLY A 53 -5.71 -8.36 8.20
C GLY A 53 -4.50 -8.46 7.28
N ARG A 54 -4.70 -8.39 5.99
CA ARG A 54 -3.65 -8.50 4.98
C ARG A 54 -3.41 -7.14 4.31
N LYS A 55 -2.18 -6.84 3.87
CA LYS A 55 -1.83 -5.58 3.23
C LYS A 55 -2.40 -5.48 1.81
N ALA A 56 -3.33 -4.56 1.62
CA ALA A 56 -3.89 -4.23 0.31
C ALA A 56 -3.10 -3.09 -0.37
N VAL A 57 -2.69 -2.08 0.40
CA VAL A 57 -1.97 -0.93 -0.14
C VAL A 57 -0.67 -0.72 0.62
N GLY A 58 0.44 -0.74 -0.11
CA GLY A 58 1.75 -0.32 0.39
C GLY A 58 1.93 1.19 0.24
N VAL A 59 2.56 1.83 1.24
CA VAL A 59 2.86 3.27 1.22
C VAL A 59 4.33 3.49 1.55
N THR A 60 5.05 4.11 0.64
CA THR A 60 6.43 4.54 0.86
C THR A 60 6.51 6.05 0.86
N GLN A 61 7.22 6.61 1.83
CA GLN A 61 7.44 8.04 1.95
C GLN A 61 8.93 8.36 1.95
N TRP A 62 9.33 9.25 1.06
CA TRP A 62 10.64 9.88 1.08
C TRP A 62 10.50 11.36 1.40
N ARG A 63 11.25 11.84 2.38
CA ARG A 63 11.24 13.24 2.82
C ARG A 63 12.53 13.94 2.43
N VAL A 64 12.38 15.14 1.90
CA VAL A 64 13.45 16.09 1.66
C VAL A 64 13.07 17.44 2.31
N ARG A 65 14.01 18.37 2.35
CA ARG A 65 13.77 19.69 2.97
C ARG A 65 12.60 20.43 2.31
N GLU A 66 12.42 20.27 1.01
CA GLU A 66 11.44 20.96 0.18
C GLU A 66 10.04 20.32 0.24
N GLY A 67 9.94 19.08 0.74
CA GLY A 67 8.65 18.37 0.79
C GLY A 67 8.78 16.88 1.04
N ALA A 68 7.71 16.14 0.74
CA ALA A 68 7.66 14.70 0.81
C ALA A 68 7.20 14.13 -0.53
N PHE A 69 7.87 13.07 -0.98
CA PHE A 69 7.41 12.22 -2.07
C PHE A 69 6.71 11.01 -1.47
N LEU A 70 5.53 10.70 -1.98
CA LEU A 70 4.76 9.51 -1.61
C LEU A 70 4.67 8.60 -2.83
N SER A 71 4.96 7.34 -2.64
CA SER A 71 4.66 6.27 -3.60
C SER A 71 3.71 5.29 -2.94
N THR A 72 2.67 4.90 -3.66
CA THR A 72 1.69 3.93 -3.19
C THR A 72 1.51 2.84 -4.22
N VAL A 73 1.30 1.62 -3.76
CA VAL A 73 1.10 0.44 -4.61
C VAL A 73 -0.10 -0.33 -4.13
N LEU A 74 -1.06 -0.54 -5.03
CA LEU A 74 -2.13 -1.53 -4.91
C LEU A 74 -1.84 -2.61 -5.95
N PRO A 75 -1.42 -3.83 -5.56
CA PRO A 75 -1.18 -4.90 -6.51
C PRO A 75 -2.48 -5.34 -7.21
N ALA A 76 -2.45 -5.47 -8.52
CA ALA A 76 -3.59 -5.90 -9.32
C ALA A 76 -3.70 -7.44 -9.47
N SER A 77 -2.71 -8.19 -8.96
CA SER A 77 -2.67 -9.64 -9.05
C SER A 77 -1.96 -10.25 -7.85
N PRO A 78 -2.22 -11.55 -7.54
CA PRO A 78 -1.59 -12.23 -6.42
C PRO A 78 -0.07 -12.12 -6.43
N THR A 79 0.50 -11.70 -5.29
CA THR A 79 1.96 -11.56 -5.11
C THR A 79 2.67 -12.91 -4.94
N ALA A 80 1.92 -14.02 -4.92
CA ALA A 80 2.48 -15.38 -4.82
C ALA A 80 3.55 -15.68 -5.88
N HIS A 81 3.44 -15.07 -7.06
CA HIS A 81 4.44 -15.21 -8.11
C HIS A 81 5.79 -14.55 -7.79
N LEU A 82 5.85 -13.62 -6.84
CA LEU A 82 7.09 -12.98 -6.44
C LEU A 82 8.08 -13.96 -5.82
N GLY A 83 7.58 -15.05 -5.24
CA GLY A 83 8.39 -16.07 -4.61
C GLY A 83 9.50 -16.64 -5.50
N GLN A 84 9.21 -16.84 -6.76
CA GLN A 84 10.19 -17.36 -7.73
C GLN A 84 11.37 -16.42 -8.01
N TRP A 85 11.24 -15.13 -7.66
CA TRP A 85 12.24 -14.09 -7.90
C TRP A 85 13.02 -13.71 -6.64
N LEU A 86 12.57 -14.15 -5.47
CA LEU A 86 13.23 -13.85 -4.20
C LEU A 86 14.33 -14.89 -3.92
N ARG A 87 15.50 -14.43 -3.49
CA ARG A 87 16.61 -15.29 -3.05
C ARG A 87 16.46 -15.67 -1.57
N THR A 88 15.33 -16.25 -1.21
CA THR A 88 14.98 -16.59 0.17
C THR A 88 14.70 -18.08 0.26
N PRO A 89 15.06 -18.78 1.35
CA PRO A 89 14.65 -20.14 1.58
C PRO A 89 13.13 -20.30 1.44
N VAL A 90 12.67 -21.37 0.83
CA VAL A 90 11.26 -21.61 0.47
C VAL A 90 10.33 -21.54 1.68
N ASP A 91 10.78 -22.05 2.83
CA ASP A 91 9.98 -22.11 4.05
C ASP A 91 9.63 -20.71 4.60
N ASP A 92 10.58 -19.76 4.55
CA ASP A 92 10.35 -18.38 4.96
C ASP A 92 9.47 -17.64 3.95
N LEU A 93 9.51 -18.02 2.69
CA LEU A 93 8.82 -17.37 1.60
C LEU A 93 7.31 -17.55 1.66
N GLU A 94 6.81 -18.75 1.94
CA GLU A 94 5.37 -19.01 2.10
C GLU A 94 4.80 -18.16 3.25
N GLN A 95 5.55 -18.03 4.34
CA GLN A 95 5.15 -17.20 5.46
C GLN A 95 5.10 -15.72 5.08
N VAL A 96 6.12 -15.21 4.36
CA VAL A 96 6.16 -13.83 3.84
C VAL A 96 4.96 -13.57 2.93
N LEU A 97 4.68 -14.48 2.01
CA LEU A 97 3.60 -14.33 1.03
C LEU A 97 2.20 -14.49 1.64
N SER A 98 2.06 -15.24 2.74
CA SER A 98 0.80 -15.38 3.44
C SER A 98 0.34 -14.08 4.11
N HIS A 99 1.27 -13.17 4.43
CA HIS A 99 0.98 -11.85 5.00
C HIS A 99 0.79 -10.76 3.94
N ALA A 100 1.22 -11.03 2.70
CA ALA A 100 0.96 -10.16 1.57
C ALA A 100 -0.38 -10.54 0.96
N VAL A 101 -1.36 -9.71 1.05
CA VAL A 101 -2.58 -9.89 0.29
C VAL A 101 -2.51 -9.17 -0.97
N VAL A 102 -3.03 -9.94 -1.84
CA VAL A 102 -3.66 -9.38 -3.00
C VAL A 102 -5.09 -9.88 -2.98
N GLY A 103 -6.02 -8.99 -2.71
CA GLY A 103 -7.42 -9.25 -2.99
C GLY A 103 -7.62 -9.26 -4.50
N GLU A 104 -8.45 -10.14 -4.99
CA GLU A 104 -9.11 -9.92 -6.27
C GLU A 104 -10.15 -8.84 -6.02
N TRP A 105 -9.83 -7.62 -6.42
CA TRP A 105 -10.78 -6.52 -6.37
C TRP A 105 -11.53 -6.49 -7.69
N ASP A 106 -12.82 -6.66 -7.65
CA ASP A 106 -13.69 -6.45 -8.80
C ASP A 106 -13.90 -4.95 -9.03
N VAL A 107 -12.77 -4.25 -9.22
CA VAL A 107 -12.73 -2.80 -9.44
C VAL A 107 -11.81 -2.53 -10.61
N ASP A 108 -12.29 -1.76 -11.57
CA ASP A 108 -11.44 -1.29 -12.66
C ASP A 108 -10.33 -0.39 -12.10
N PRO A 109 -9.05 -0.67 -12.41
CA PRO A 109 -7.94 0.14 -11.93
C PRO A 109 -8.00 1.61 -12.36
N GLU A 110 -8.55 1.92 -13.53
CA GLU A 110 -8.68 3.30 -14.03
C GLU A 110 -9.70 4.08 -13.20
N ASP A 111 -10.87 3.47 -12.92
CA ASP A 111 -11.92 4.06 -12.09
C ASP A 111 -11.39 4.34 -10.67
N LEU A 112 -10.62 3.40 -10.11
CA LEU A 112 -10.03 3.56 -8.79
C LEU A 112 -8.99 4.68 -8.75
N LEU A 113 -8.22 4.86 -9.82
CA LEU A 113 -7.25 5.96 -9.94
C LEU A 113 -7.96 7.32 -10.06
N GLU A 114 -9.09 7.41 -10.77
CA GLU A 114 -9.90 8.62 -10.84
C GLU A 114 -10.45 9.01 -9.47
N GLU A 115 -11.01 8.04 -8.73
CA GLU A 115 -11.48 8.26 -7.36
C GLU A 115 -10.36 8.74 -6.43
N LEU A 116 -9.18 8.15 -6.53
CA LEU A 116 -8.02 8.56 -5.75
C LEU A 116 -7.58 9.98 -6.09
N ALA A 117 -7.59 10.34 -7.37
CA ALA A 117 -7.25 11.68 -7.83
C ALA A 117 -8.24 12.73 -7.30
N LEU A 118 -9.54 12.45 -7.29
CA LEU A 118 -10.57 13.32 -6.73
C LEU A 118 -10.36 13.57 -5.23
N ARG A 119 -10.00 12.54 -4.46
CA ARG A 119 -9.78 12.63 -3.02
C ARG A 119 -8.50 13.35 -2.65
N SER A 120 -7.48 13.25 -3.50
CA SER A 120 -6.18 13.92 -3.32
C SER A 120 -6.17 15.39 -3.79
N ALA A 121 -7.17 15.84 -4.54
CA ALA A 121 -7.25 17.15 -5.18
C ALA A 121 -7.16 18.38 -4.25
N PRO A 122 -7.54 18.34 -2.95
CA PRO A 122 -7.41 19.50 -2.05
C PRO A 122 -5.98 19.80 -1.60
N VAL A 123 -5.04 18.90 -1.80
CA VAL A 123 -3.63 19.12 -1.47
C VAL A 123 -2.99 19.86 -2.63
N ARG A 124 -2.72 21.17 -2.43
CA ARG A 124 -2.12 22.07 -3.43
C ARG A 124 -1.03 21.35 -4.22
N ARG A 125 -1.25 21.27 -5.53
CA ARG A 125 -0.45 20.66 -6.58
C ARG A 125 1.05 20.63 -6.27
N ARG A 126 1.58 19.46 -5.95
CA ARG A 126 2.91 19.02 -6.35
C ARG A 126 2.70 17.63 -6.92
N GLN A 127 3.03 17.49 -8.19
CA GLN A 127 2.82 16.37 -9.10
C GLN A 127 2.67 14.99 -8.42
N LEU A 128 1.48 14.40 -8.51
CA LEU A 128 1.29 12.96 -8.32
C LEU A 128 1.82 12.27 -9.59
N PHE A 129 2.90 11.53 -9.46
CA PHE A 129 3.29 10.54 -10.46
C PHE A 129 2.70 9.21 -10.01
N LEU A 130 1.68 8.73 -10.71
CA LEU A 130 1.16 7.39 -10.57
C LEU A 130 1.97 6.49 -11.51
N ILE A 131 2.67 5.52 -10.95
CA ILE A 131 3.30 4.43 -11.69
C ILE A 131 2.36 3.24 -11.50
N ALA A 132 1.68 2.89 -12.56
CA ALA A 132 0.85 1.70 -12.64
C ALA A 132 1.74 0.45 -12.80
#